data_ed1277be01ad873190724508fcf03d72
#
_entry.id   ed1277be01ad873190724508fcf03d72
#
_cell.length_a   1.000
_cell.length_b   1.000
_cell.length_c   1.000
_cell.angle_alpha   90.00
_cell.angle_beta   90.00
_cell.angle_gamma   90.00
#
_symmetry.space_group_name_H-M   'P 1'
#
loop_
_entity.id
_entity.type
_entity.pdbx_description
1 polymer ?
#
loop_
_entity_poly.entity_id
_entity_poly.type
_entity_poly.pdbx_seq_one_letter_code
_entity_poly.pdbx_strand_id
1 'polypeptide(L)'
;MYREFEEFVFNNYDFNEPAIKRKYYHSKRVSTISKKIAENLAWPLEDIKLATQIGLLHDIGRFDEWTMYKCFNKYMDHGSYGAYLLNKEEYEKMFNIKSYDKQEVLDTVYYHNKLKLPASLKDNKFCKLIRDADKLDIIYQLSQREIVMENNTHVISKEVFKEFNKGTTITNKHIKTYADKVLSILALVYDINYAYTLELLKNFNYINKIYDNLENKEFYKDYFDKINKYIEKR
;
A
#
# COMPACT_ATOMS: atom_id res chain seq x y z
N MET A 1 -14.46 -10.59 -12.17
CA MET A 1 -13.37 -10.08 -11.30
C MET A 1 -13.89 -9.43 -10.03
N TYR A 2 -14.57 -8.26 -10.05
CA TYR A 2 -15.10 -7.63 -8.82
C TYR A 2 -16.16 -8.48 -8.12
N ARG A 3 -17.04 -9.12 -8.89
CA ARG A 3 -18.08 -10.00 -8.36
C ARG A 3 -17.48 -11.23 -7.67
N GLU A 4 -16.51 -11.87 -8.28
CA GLU A 4 -15.83 -13.05 -7.73
C GLU A 4 -15.06 -12.68 -6.44
N PHE A 5 -14.43 -11.50 -6.39
CA PHE A 5 -13.77 -11.00 -5.17
C PHE A 5 -14.79 -10.70 -4.06
N GLU A 6 -15.93 -10.13 -4.39
CA GLU A 6 -17.01 -9.84 -3.45
C GLU A 6 -17.60 -11.14 -2.89
N GLU A 7 -17.92 -12.11 -3.77
CA GLU A 7 -18.37 -13.45 -3.38
C GLU A 7 -17.33 -14.16 -2.50
N PHE A 8 -16.03 -14.06 -2.84
CA PHE A 8 -14.94 -14.59 -2.02
C PHE A 8 -14.94 -14.02 -0.61
N VAL A 9 -15.01 -12.69 -0.48
CA VAL A 9 -14.96 -12.04 0.83
C VAL A 9 -16.23 -12.37 1.64
N PHE A 10 -17.40 -12.25 1.06
CA PHE A 10 -18.67 -12.41 1.80
C PHE A 10 -18.98 -13.85 2.19
N ASN A 11 -18.51 -14.84 1.41
CA ASN A 11 -18.73 -16.24 1.71
C ASN A 11 -17.73 -16.83 2.71
N ASN A 12 -16.53 -16.21 2.85
CA ASN A 12 -15.47 -16.81 3.66
C ASN A 12 -15.13 -16.00 4.93
N TYR A 13 -15.58 -14.73 5.04
CA TYR A 13 -15.19 -13.85 6.15
C TYR A 13 -16.38 -13.08 6.71
N ASP A 14 -16.32 -12.79 8.02
CA ASP A 14 -17.35 -11.96 8.66
C ASP A 14 -17.18 -10.49 8.25
N PHE A 15 -18.06 -10.03 7.35
CA PHE A 15 -18.05 -8.67 6.86
C PHE A 15 -18.48 -7.62 7.91
N ASN A 16 -19.00 -8.02 9.09
CA ASN A 16 -19.26 -7.11 10.20
C ASN A 16 -17.97 -6.70 10.93
N GLU A 17 -16.90 -7.50 10.79
CA GLU A 17 -15.58 -7.16 11.32
C GLU A 17 -15.00 -5.90 10.66
N PRO A 18 -14.74 -4.81 11.41
CA PRO A 18 -14.27 -3.55 10.82
C PRO A 18 -12.96 -3.67 10.02
N ALA A 19 -12.09 -4.60 10.43
CA ALA A 19 -10.82 -4.84 9.75
C ALA A 19 -11.03 -5.52 8.39
N ILE A 20 -11.92 -6.51 8.28
CA ILE A 20 -12.31 -7.16 7.03
C ILE A 20 -12.93 -6.14 6.08
N LYS A 21 -13.91 -5.38 6.58
CA LYS A 21 -14.58 -4.32 5.81
C LYS A 21 -13.60 -3.28 5.28
N ARG A 22 -12.65 -2.85 6.13
CA ARG A 22 -11.61 -1.90 5.73
C ARG A 22 -10.73 -2.46 4.61
N LYS A 23 -10.30 -3.73 4.71
CA LYS A 23 -9.46 -4.38 3.70
C LYS A 23 -10.20 -4.61 2.38
N TYR A 24 -11.46 -4.98 2.43
CA TYR A 24 -12.30 -5.08 1.24
C TYR A 24 -12.36 -3.75 0.46
N TYR A 25 -12.69 -2.65 1.14
CA TYR A 25 -12.73 -1.34 0.48
C TYR A 25 -11.37 -0.83 0.05
N HIS A 26 -10.31 -1.12 0.81
CA HIS A 26 -8.94 -0.83 0.43
C HIS A 26 -8.58 -1.51 -0.89
N SER A 27 -8.78 -2.82 -1.02
CA SER A 27 -8.51 -3.57 -2.25
C SER A 27 -9.28 -3.01 -3.46
N LYS A 28 -10.55 -2.65 -3.28
CA LYS A 28 -11.36 -2.01 -4.35
C LYS A 28 -10.80 -0.64 -4.78
N ARG A 29 -10.34 0.19 -3.83
CA ARG A 29 -9.73 1.48 -4.15
C ARG A 29 -8.37 1.30 -4.83
N VAL A 30 -7.51 0.41 -4.31
CA VAL A 30 -6.21 0.10 -4.94
C VAL A 30 -6.40 -0.40 -6.36
N SER A 31 -7.37 -1.28 -6.62
CA SER A 31 -7.75 -1.71 -7.98
C SER A 31 -8.11 -0.53 -8.89
N THR A 32 -8.93 0.39 -8.40
CA THR A 32 -9.34 1.59 -9.16
C THR A 32 -8.17 2.55 -9.41
N ILE A 33 -7.30 2.74 -8.41
CA ILE A 33 -6.10 3.55 -8.52
C ILE A 33 -5.14 2.94 -9.53
N SER A 34 -4.92 1.61 -9.46
CA SER A 34 -4.07 0.87 -10.39
C SER A 34 -4.53 1.06 -11.84
N LYS A 35 -5.83 0.95 -12.07
CA LYS A 35 -6.41 1.24 -13.39
C LYS A 35 -6.09 2.65 -13.86
N LYS A 36 -6.35 3.66 -13.02
CA LYS A 36 -6.11 5.08 -13.35
C LYS A 36 -4.63 5.37 -13.67
N ILE A 37 -3.70 4.81 -12.88
CA ILE A 37 -2.28 4.99 -13.13
C ILE A 37 -1.89 4.35 -14.46
N ALA A 38 -2.32 3.11 -14.72
CA ALA A 38 -2.02 2.40 -15.97
C ALA A 38 -2.63 3.11 -17.21
N GLU A 39 -3.86 3.65 -17.10
CA GLU A 39 -4.51 4.44 -18.14
C GLU A 39 -3.73 5.74 -18.42
N ASN A 40 -3.31 6.46 -17.38
CA ASN A 40 -2.50 7.68 -17.54
C ASN A 40 -1.15 7.40 -18.21
N LEU A 41 -0.56 6.23 -17.92
CA LEU A 41 0.69 5.78 -18.53
C LEU A 41 0.49 5.20 -19.94
N ALA A 42 -0.72 5.27 -20.50
CA ALA A 42 -1.09 4.76 -21.81
C ALA A 42 -0.70 3.27 -22.03
N TRP A 43 -0.86 2.44 -21.00
CA TRP A 43 -0.58 1.01 -21.13
C TRP A 43 -1.58 0.32 -22.07
N PRO A 44 -1.20 -0.80 -22.71
CA PRO A 44 -2.14 -1.62 -23.47
C PRO A 44 -3.33 -2.07 -22.62
N LEU A 45 -4.49 -2.25 -23.24
CA LEU A 45 -5.74 -2.60 -22.55
C LEU A 45 -5.60 -3.86 -21.67
N GLU A 46 -4.86 -4.87 -22.13
CA GLU A 46 -4.66 -6.10 -21.36
C GLU A 46 -3.82 -5.85 -20.11
N ASP A 47 -2.79 -5.01 -20.20
CA ASP A 47 -1.98 -4.60 -19.04
C ASP A 47 -2.79 -3.77 -18.04
N ILE A 48 -3.69 -2.90 -18.52
CA ILE A 48 -4.61 -2.14 -17.64
C ILE A 48 -5.55 -3.10 -16.90
N LYS A 49 -6.09 -4.09 -17.59
CA LYS A 49 -6.94 -5.13 -16.95
C LYS A 49 -6.17 -5.92 -15.91
N LEU A 50 -4.95 -6.34 -16.24
CA LEU A 50 -4.08 -7.09 -15.33
C LEU A 50 -3.69 -6.24 -14.11
N ALA A 51 -3.27 -5.00 -14.27
CA ALA A 51 -2.97 -4.09 -13.17
C ALA A 51 -4.18 -3.89 -12.25
N THR A 52 -5.38 -3.75 -12.85
CA THR A 52 -6.65 -3.64 -12.11
C THR A 52 -6.92 -4.89 -11.28
N GLN A 53 -6.68 -6.07 -11.86
CA GLN A 53 -6.88 -7.36 -11.19
C GLN A 53 -5.87 -7.55 -10.05
N ILE A 54 -4.60 -7.30 -10.30
CA ILE A 54 -3.55 -7.41 -9.26
C ILE A 54 -3.84 -6.44 -8.12
N GLY A 55 -4.23 -5.19 -8.42
CA GLY A 55 -4.63 -4.22 -7.41
C GLY A 55 -5.79 -4.68 -6.53
N LEU A 56 -6.74 -5.46 -7.07
CA LEU A 56 -7.83 -6.04 -6.30
C LEU A 56 -7.36 -7.18 -5.38
N LEU A 57 -6.38 -7.96 -5.83
CA LEU A 57 -5.94 -9.20 -5.19
C LEU A 57 -4.68 -9.03 -4.31
N HIS A 58 -3.98 -7.88 -4.38
CA HIS A 58 -2.67 -7.71 -3.73
C HIS A 58 -2.67 -8.02 -2.24
N ASP A 59 -3.74 -7.71 -1.55
CA ASP A 59 -3.93 -7.86 -0.09
C ASP A 59 -4.81 -9.08 0.29
N ILE A 60 -5.01 -10.05 -0.64
CA ILE A 60 -5.89 -11.21 -0.39
C ILE A 60 -5.50 -11.99 0.87
N GLY A 61 -4.22 -12.08 1.19
CA GLY A 61 -3.73 -12.74 2.41
C GLY A 61 -4.08 -12.02 3.73
N ARG A 62 -4.52 -10.76 3.66
CA ARG A 62 -4.91 -9.98 4.85
C ARG A 62 -6.20 -10.47 5.50
N PHE A 63 -7.08 -11.06 4.72
CA PHE A 63 -8.34 -11.60 5.24
C PHE A 63 -8.09 -12.76 6.19
N ASP A 64 -7.23 -13.71 5.78
CA ASP A 64 -6.81 -14.82 6.64
C ASP A 64 -5.96 -14.34 7.82
N GLU A 65 -5.02 -13.39 7.59
CA GLU A 65 -4.19 -12.82 8.65
C GLU A 65 -5.05 -12.27 9.79
N TRP A 66 -6.11 -11.50 9.47
CA TRP A 66 -7.02 -10.98 10.47
C TRP A 66 -7.85 -12.08 11.14
N THR A 67 -8.35 -13.03 10.36
CA THR A 67 -9.18 -14.12 10.88
C THR A 67 -8.42 -14.98 11.88
N MET A 68 -7.14 -15.28 11.55
CA MET A 68 -6.29 -16.13 12.39
C MET A 68 -5.71 -15.42 13.61
N TYR A 69 -5.30 -14.15 13.47
CA TYR A 69 -4.48 -13.48 14.48
C TYR A 69 -5.09 -12.22 15.10
N LYS A 70 -6.20 -11.72 14.57
CA LYS A 70 -6.84 -10.45 14.98
C LYS A 70 -5.90 -9.25 15.02
N CYS A 71 -4.80 -9.32 14.27
CA CYS A 71 -3.83 -8.24 14.08
C CYS A 71 -3.15 -8.37 12.73
N PHE A 72 -2.52 -7.27 12.26
CA PHE A 72 -1.79 -7.21 11.01
C PHE A 72 -0.28 -7.08 11.24
N ASN A 73 0.54 -7.61 10.30
CA ASN A 73 1.99 -7.44 10.22
C ASN A 73 2.80 -8.02 11.41
N LYS A 74 2.23 -8.90 12.20
CA LYS A 74 2.93 -9.45 13.37
C LYS A 74 3.37 -10.90 13.18
N TYR A 75 2.50 -11.74 12.65
CA TYR A 75 2.72 -13.18 12.59
C TYR A 75 2.75 -13.75 11.17
N MET A 76 2.29 -12.98 10.20
CA MET A 76 2.19 -13.40 8.80
C MET A 76 2.77 -12.34 7.87
N ASP A 77 3.48 -12.78 6.85
CA ASP A 77 3.79 -11.97 5.68
C ASP A 77 2.67 -12.14 4.66
N HIS A 78 1.73 -11.21 4.66
CA HIS A 78 0.51 -11.30 3.83
C HIS A 78 0.80 -11.29 2.32
N GLY A 79 1.88 -10.67 1.86
CA GLY A 79 2.28 -10.70 0.45
C GLY A 79 2.72 -12.11 0.03
N SER A 80 3.61 -12.74 0.82
CA SER A 80 4.02 -14.11 0.58
C SER A 80 2.85 -15.09 0.66
N TYR A 81 1.99 -14.91 1.66
CA TYR A 81 0.82 -15.78 1.85
C TYR A 81 -0.24 -15.55 0.76
N GLY A 82 -0.47 -14.30 0.35
CA GLY A 82 -1.37 -13.98 -0.76
C GLY A 82 -0.92 -14.61 -2.08
N ALA A 83 0.38 -14.54 -2.39
CA ALA A 83 0.94 -15.22 -3.57
C ALA A 83 0.79 -16.75 -3.46
N TYR A 84 0.99 -17.34 -2.29
CA TYR A 84 0.73 -18.76 -2.05
C TYR A 84 -0.74 -19.14 -2.31
N LEU A 85 -1.70 -18.36 -1.84
CA LEU A 85 -3.12 -18.57 -2.11
C LEU A 85 -3.40 -18.52 -3.61
N LEU A 86 -2.98 -17.46 -4.30
CA LEU A 86 -3.23 -17.25 -5.73
C LEU A 86 -2.53 -18.28 -6.62
N ASN A 87 -1.52 -18.99 -6.12
CA ASN A 87 -0.86 -20.08 -6.84
C ASN A 87 -1.67 -21.40 -6.82
N LYS A 88 -2.69 -21.53 -5.96
CA LYS A 88 -3.56 -22.70 -5.93
C LYS A 88 -4.54 -22.66 -7.09
N GLU A 89 -4.78 -23.81 -7.70
CA GLU A 89 -5.67 -23.96 -8.87
C GLU A 89 -7.09 -23.42 -8.61
N GLU A 90 -7.61 -23.59 -7.41
CA GLU A 90 -8.94 -23.08 -7.02
C GLU A 90 -9.03 -21.55 -7.11
N TYR A 91 -8.01 -20.81 -6.64
CA TYR A 91 -7.96 -19.35 -6.70
C TYR A 91 -7.67 -18.86 -8.12
N GLU A 92 -6.79 -19.57 -8.85
CA GLU A 92 -6.50 -19.27 -10.26
C GLU A 92 -7.78 -19.33 -11.10
N LYS A 93 -8.59 -20.38 -10.92
CA LYS A 93 -9.88 -20.54 -11.59
C LYS A 93 -10.89 -19.50 -11.11
N MET A 94 -11.03 -19.30 -9.79
CA MET A 94 -11.97 -18.35 -9.19
C MET A 94 -11.78 -16.95 -9.74
N PHE A 95 -10.54 -16.46 -9.78
CA PHE A 95 -10.22 -15.10 -10.24
C PHE A 95 -9.87 -15.03 -11.73
N ASN A 96 -9.97 -16.14 -12.47
CA ASN A 96 -9.67 -16.21 -13.90
C ASN A 96 -8.27 -15.65 -14.23
N ILE A 97 -7.27 -16.04 -13.43
CA ILE A 97 -5.88 -15.68 -13.67
C ILE A 97 -5.39 -16.47 -14.88
N LYS A 98 -4.96 -15.76 -15.94
CA LYS A 98 -4.47 -16.43 -17.14
C LYS A 98 -3.10 -17.05 -16.89
N SER A 99 -2.87 -18.23 -17.47
CA SER A 99 -1.60 -18.95 -17.25
C SER A 99 -0.36 -18.15 -17.65
N TYR A 100 -0.45 -17.31 -18.68
CA TYR A 100 0.64 -16.43 -19.13
C TYR A 100 0.84 -15.19 -18.23
N ASP A 101 -0.16 -14.81 -17.44
CA ASP A 101 -0.09 -13.70 -16.49
C ASP A 101 0.27 -14.17 -15.07
N LYS A 102 0.19 -15.48 -14.82
CA LYS A 102 0.26 -16.07 -13.47
C LYS A 102 1.53 -15.64 -12.73
N GLN A 103 2.70 -15.77 -13.36
CA GLN A 103 3.96 -15.41 -12.70
C GLN A 103 4.01 -13.92 -12.35
N GLU A 104 3.50 -13.05 -13.21
CA GLU A 104 3.42 -11.61 -12.98
C GLU A 104 2.52 -11.28 -11.77
N VAL A 105 1.36 -11.93 -11.68
CA VAL A 105 0.43 -11.80 -10.54
C VAL A 105 1.13 -12.23 -9.25
N LEU A 106 1.76 -13.41 -9.24
CA LEU A 106 2.41 -13.97 -8.05
C LEU A 106 3.56 -13.10 -7.58
N ASP A 107 4.46 -12.68 -8.48
CA ASP A 107 5.59 -11.81 -8.15
C ASP A 107 5.12 -10.46 -7.60
N THR A 108 4.15 -9.85 -8.27
CA THR A 108 3.64 -8.54 -7.85
C THR A 108 2.98 -8.62 -6.48
N VAL A 109 2.14 -9.62 -6.23
CA VAL A 109 1.50 -9.82 -4.92
C VAL A 109 2.53 -10.17 -3.85
N TYR A 110 3.52 -11.02 -4.15
CA TYR A 110 4.57 -11.37 -3.21
C TYR A 110 5.41 -10.16 -2.77
N TYR A 111 5.78 -9.28 -3.73
CA TYR A 111 6.73 -8.19 -3.48
C TYR A 111 6.09 -6.83 -3.18
N HIS A 112 4.75 -6.68 -3.23
CA HIS A 112 4.11 -5.37 -3.00
C HIS A 112 4.44 -4.78 -1.63
N ASN A 113 4.52 -5.62 -0.58
CA ASN A 113 4.74 -5.21 0.81
C ASN A 113 6.21 -5.26 1.27
N LYS A 114 7.14 -5.69 0.41
CA LYS A 114 8.55 -5.78 0.77
C LYS A 114 9.20 -4.39 0.79
N LEU A 115 10.19 -4.21 1.65
CA LEU A 115 10.91 -2.93 1.76
C LEU A 115 11.56 -2.53 0.44
N LYS A 116 12.08 -3.51 -0.31
CA LYS A 116 12.72 -3.32 -1.63
C LYS A 116 12.35 -4.44 -2.57
N LEU A 117 12.26 -4.11 -3.86
CA LEU A 117 12.19 -5.10 -4.92
C LEU A 117 13.58 -5.75 -5.13
N PRO A 118 13.65 -7.04 -5.47
CA PRO A 118 14.90 -7.67 -5.88
C PRO A 118 15.39 -7.09 -7.21
N ALA A 119 16.68 -7.26 -7.50
CA ALA A 119 17.29 -6.69 -8.71
C ALA A 119 16.59 -7.13 -10.00
N SER A 120 16.08 -8.37 -10.04
CA SER A 120 15.34 -8.92 -11.19
C SER A 120 13.99 -8.25 -11.44
N LEU A 121 13.36 -7.64 -10.42
CA LEU A 121 12.05 -7.01 -10.50
C LEU A 121 12.09 -5.50 -10.28
N LYS A 122 13.28 -4.91 -10.14
CA LYS A 122 13.41 -3.46 -9.86
C LYS A 122 12.76 -2.59 -10.92
N ASP A 123 12.71 -3.06 -12.17
CA ASP A 123 12.13 -2.35 -13.32
C ASP A 123 10.78 -2.93 -13.77
N ASN A 124 10.26 -3.91 -13.02
CA ASN A 124 8.96 -4.48 -13.30
C ASN A 124 7.84 -3.43 -13.12
N LYS A 125 7.09 -3.18 -14.19
CA LYS A 125 6.10 -2.11 -14.26
C LYS A 125 4.89 -2.37 -13.34
N PHE A 126 4.45 -3.63 -13.19
CA PHE A 126 3.32 -3.98 -12.32
C PHE A 126 3.70 -3.87 -10.85
N CYS A 127 4.88 -4.39 -10.47
CA CYS A 127 5.38 -4.24 -9.10
C CYS A 127 5.47 -2.77 -8.69
N LYS A 128 6.00 -1.90 -9.55
CA LYS A 128 6.07 -0.45 -9.31
C LYS A 128 4.67 0.15 -9.16
N LEU A 129 3.76 -0.17 -10.08
CA LEU A 129 2.42 0.41 -10.11
C LEU A 129 1.59 0.00 -8.89
N ILE A 130 1.59 -1.30 -8.50
CA ILE A 130 0.82 -1.76 -7.35
C ILE A 130 1.36 -1.17 -6.05
N ARG A 131 2.68 -1.05 -5.89
CA ARG A 131 3.30 -0.37 -4.74
C ARG A 131 2.88 1.09 -4.65
N ASP A 132 2.79 1.78 -5.78
CA ASP A 132 2.32 3.16 -5.84
C ASP A 132 0.85 3.27 -5.45
N ALA A 133 -0.01 2.44 -6.04
CA ALA A 133 -1.44 2.45 -5.79
C ALA A 133 -1.79 2.13 -4.32
N ASP A 134 -1.11 1.13 -3.73
CA ASP A 134 -1.26 0.76 -2.33
C ASP A 134 -0.86 1.90 -1.39
N LYS A 135 0.32 2.51 -1.62
CA LYS A 135 0.79 3.65 -0.82
C LYS A 135 -0.13 4.88 -0.94
N LEU A 136 -0.63 5.16 -2.14
CA LEU A 136 -1.56 6.26 -2.34
C LEU A 136 -2.84 6.05 -1.53
N ASP A 137 -3.39 4.82 -1.49
CA ASP A 137 -4.58 4.52 -0.69
C ASP A 137 -4.28 4.52 0.82
N ILE A 138 -3.10 4.06 1.25
CA ILE A 138 -2.67 4.15 2.66
C ILE A 138 -2.60 5.62 3.10
N ILE A 139 -1.96 6.49 2.30
CA ILE A 139 -1.86 7.93 2.59
C ILE A 139 -3.25 8.57 2.58
N TYR A 140 -4.12 8.22 1.61
CA TYR A 140 -5.52 8.65 1.60
C TYR A 140 -6.24 8.27 2.90
N GLN A 141 -6.21 7.01 3.31
CA GLN A 141 -6.87 6.56 4.53
C GLN A 141 -6.38 7.32 5.77
N LEU A 142 -5.08 7.62 5.85
CA LEU A 142 -4.48 8.35 6.96
C LEU A 142 -4.80 9.84 6.91
N SER A 143 -5.07 10.40 5.73
CA SER A 143 -5.55 11.78 5.59
C SER A 143 -7.00 11.99 6.06
N GLN A 144 -7.74 10.88 6.28
CA GLN A 144 -9.15 10.92 6.70
C GLN A 144 -9.36 10.66 8.20
N ARG A 145 -8.29 10.42 8.95
CA ARG A 145 -8.38 10.04 10.37
C ARG A 145 -7.11 10.44 11.13
N GLU A 146 -7.23 10.46 12.44
CA GLU A 146 -6.08 10.62 13.33
C GLU A 146 -5.12 9.42 13.22
N ILE A 147 -3.82 9.70 13.37
CA ILE A 147 -2.80 8.68 13.53
C ILE A 147 -2.83 8.23 14.99
N VAL A 148 -3.04 6.94 15.21
CA VAL A 148 -3.11 6.38 16.56
C VAL A 148 -1.91 5.46 16.80
N MET A 149 -1.28 5.60 17.95
CA MET A 149 -0.25 4.71 18.46
C MET A 149 -0.30 4.66 20.00
N GLU A 150 -0.08 3.50 20.59
CA GLU A 150 -0.08 3.32 22.06
C GLU A 150 0.94 4.23 22.76
N ASN A 151 2.11 4.41 22.16
CA ASN A 151 3.14 5.31 22.67
C ASN A 151 3.07 6.65 21.94
N ASN A 152 2.43 7.64 22.58
CA ASN A 152 2.28 9.01 22.04
C ASN A 152 3.50 9.91 22.35
N THR A 153 4.71 9.40 22.10
CA THR A 153 5.95 10.15 22.33
C THR A 153 6.38 10.87 21.07
N HIS A 154 6.62 12.18 21.19
CA HIS A 154 7.13 13.05 20.09
C HIS A 154 8.66 13.07 20.02
N VAL A 155 9.30 11.91 20.20
CA VAL A 155 10.75 11.73 20.07
C VAL A 155 11.00 10.86 18.83
N ILE A 156 11.86 11.34 17.94
CA ILE A 156 12.23 10.60 16.73
C ILE A 156 13.42 9.69 17.04
N SER A 157 13.29 8.39 16.75
CA SER A 157 14.38 7.42 16.87
C SER A 157 15.50 7.72 15.87
N LYS A 158 16.74 7.50 16.28
CA LYS A 158 17.93 7.81 15.47
C LYS A 158 17.92 7.11 14.11
N GLU A 159 17.50 5.87 14.08
CA GLU A 159 17.39 5.07 12.85
C GLU A 159 16.34 5.63 11.90
N VAL A 160 15.17 6.01 12.42
CA VAL A 160 14.08 6.63 11.65
C VAL A 160 14.53 7.96 11.06
N PHE A 161 15.14 8.82 11.86
CA PHE A 161 15.70 10.08 11.40
C PHE A 161 16.71 9.89 10.25
N LYS A 162 17.61 8.90 10.39
CA LYS A 162 18.62 8.59 9.39
C LYS A 162 17.99 8.08 8.09
N GLU A 163 17.02 7.15 8.16
CA GLU A 163 16.33 6.59 6.98
C GLU A 163 15.50 7.67 6.27
N PHE A 164 14.76 8.47 7.02
CA PHE A 164 13.98 9.59 6.48
C PHE A 164 14.85 10.60 5.74
N ASN A 165 15.99 10.99 6.33
CA ASN A 165 16.90 11.95 5.72
C ASN A 165 17.64 11.42 4.49
N LYS A 166 17.79 10.11 4.37
CA LYS A 166 18.29 9.46 3.14
C LYS A 166 17.26 9.44 2.00
N GLY A 167 16.00 9.81 2.26
CA GLY A 167 14.93 9.70 1.27
C GLY A 167 14.54 8.26 0.98
N THR A 168 14.46 7.42 2.00
CA THR A 168 14.03 6.00 1.90
C THR A 168 12.84 5.73 2.80
N THR A 169 12.09 4.67 2.50
CA THR A 169 11.06 4.16 3.40
C THR A 169 11.67 3.71 4.73
N ILE A 170 10.88 3.78 5.80
CA ILE A 170 11.30 3.42 7.15
C ILE A 170 11.10 1.93 7.41
N THR A 171 12.12 1.29 7.97
CA THR A 171 12.05 -0.12 8.38
C THR A 171 11.13 -0.26 9.59
N ASN A 172 10.11 -1.13 9.52
CA ASN A 172 9.08 -1.28 10.56
C ASN A 172 9.64 -1.48 11.98
N LYS A 173 10.72 -2.28 12.15
CA LYS A 173 11.36 -2.51 13.45
C LYS A 173 11.94 -1.27 14.12
N HIS A 174 12.15 -0.20 13.37
CA HIS A 174 12.68 1.08 13.87
C HIS A 174 11.57 2.00 14.39
N ILE A 175 10.30 1.72 14.07
CA ILE A 175 9.14 2.51 14.48
C ILE A 175 8.78 2.16 15.93
N LYS A 176 9.08 3.05 16.87
CA LYS A 176 8.89 2.85 18.32
C LYS A 176 8.02 3.92 18.95
N THR A 177 7.92 5.09 18.34
CA THR A 177 7.23 6.26 18.88
C THR A 177 6.17 6.78 17.93
N TYR A 178 5.28 7.64 18.42
CA TYR A 178 4.31 8.34 17.59
C TYR A 178 5.01 9.15 16.48
N ALA A 179 6.09 9.86 16.82
CA ALA A 179 6.87 10.61 15.85
C ALA A 179 7.48 9.70 14.77
N ASP A 180 8.01 8.54 15.15
CA ASP A 180 8.49 7.56 14.17
C ASP A 180 7.39 7.12 13.22
N LYS A 181 6.17 6.92 13.75
CA LYS A 181 5.01 6.53 12.95
C LYS A 181 4.64 7.61 11.95
N VAL A 182 4.60 8.88 12.36
CA VAL A 182 4.34 10.01 11.46
C VAL A 182 5.37 10.04 10.33
N LEU A 183 6.67 9.99 10.66
CA LEU A 183 7.74 9.99 9.66
C LEU A 183 7.67 8.76 8.75
N SER A 184 7.29 7.60 9.27
CA SER A 184 7.15 6.39 8.44
C SER A 184 6.07 6.52 7.38
N ILE A 185 4.98 7.21 7.69
CA ILE A 185 3.90 7.51 6.74
C ILE A 185 4.39 8.48 5.66
N LEU A 186 5.03 9.56 6.06
CA LEU A 186 5.61 10.53 5.11
C LEU A 186 6.65 9.86 4.19
N ALA A 187 7.47 8.98 4.74
CA ALA A 187 8.51 8.28 4.00
C ALA A 187 7.98 7.32 2.91
N LEU A 188 6.68 6.96 2.92
CA LEU A 188 6.05 6.21 1.83
C LEU A 188 6.17 6.95 0.49
N VAL A 189 6.19 8.28 0.52
CA VAL A 189 6.34 9.11 -0.68
C VAL A 189 7.66 8.85 -1.41
N TYR A 190 8.73 8.52 -0.70
CA TYR A 190 10.02 8.23 -1.31
C TYR A 190 10.08 6.95 -2.15
N ASP A 191 9.12 6.04 -1.96
CA ASP A 191 9.01 4.79 -2.72
C ASP A 191 7.91 4.84 -3.80
N ILE A 192 7.44 6.04 -4.15
CA ILE A 192 6.55 6.25 -5.28
C ILE A 192 7.38 6.34 -6.56
N ASN A 193 6.96 5.57 -7.57
CA ASN A 193 7.71 5.33 -8.80
C ASN A 193 7.23 6.21 -9.97
N TYR A 194 5.92 6.46 -10.08
CA TYR A 194 5.33 7.17 -11.20
C TYR A 194 4.99 8.62 -10.84
N ALA A 195 5.36 9.56 -11.72
CA ALA A 195 5.08 10.98 -11.53
C ALA A 195 3.59 11.27 -11.36
N TYR A 196 2.72 10.56 -12.08
CA TYR A 196 1.28 10.69 -11.96
C TYR A 196 0.76 10.37 -10.56
N THR A 197 1.37 9.40 -9.86
CA THR A 197 0.99 9.09 -8.47
C THR A 197 1.33 10.24 -7.53
N LEU A 198 2.47 10.93 -7.74
CA LEU A 198 2.84 12.13 -6.99
C LEU A 198 1.91 13.30 -7.31
N GLU A 199 1.51 13.44 -8.58
CA GLU A 199 0.51 14.42 -9.00
C GLU A 199 -0.84 14.19 -8.29
N LEU A 200 -1.30 12.95 -8.18
CA LEU A 200 -2.51 12.61 -7.42
C LEU A 200 -2.38 12.98 -5.94
N LEU A 201 -1.23 12.69 -5.29
CA LEU A 201 -0.97 13.11 -3.91
C LEU A 201 -1.12 14.62 -3.73
N LYS A 202 -0.54 15.40 -4.66
CA LYS A 202 -0.59 16.85 -4.66
C LYS A 202 -2.01 17.37 -4.89
N ASN A 203 -2.68 16.91 -5.95
CA ASN A 203 -4.00 17.37 -6.35
C ASN A 203 -5.08 17.11 -5.28
N PHE A 204 -4.99 15.99 -4.57
CA PHE A 204 -5.88 15.68 -3.46
C PHE A 204 -5.45 16.26 -2.11
N ASN A 205 -4.28 16.88 -2.05
CA ASN A 205 -3.71 17.53 -0.86
C ASN A 205 -3.60 16.60 0.36
N TYR A 206 -3.34 15.31 0.14
CA TYR A 206 -3.36 14.32 1.23
C TYR A 206 -2.30 14.56 2.30
N ILE A 207 -1.10 15.00 1.90
CA ILE A 207 0.00 15.25 2.85
C ILE A 207 -0.37 16.37 3.82
N ASN A 208 -0.92 17.49 3.33
CA ASN A 208 -1.31 18.59 4.19
C ASN A 208 -2.53 18.25 5.06
N LYS A 209 -3.48 17.43 4.55
CA LYS A 209 -4.58 16.91 5.37
C LYS A 209 -4.08 16.06 6.54
N ILE A 210 -3.02 15.26 6.35
CA ILE A 210 -2.39 14.53 7.45
C ILE A 210 -1.79 15.53 8.45
N TYR A 211 -1.06 16.54 7.96
CA TYR A 211 -0.46 17.56 8.81
C TYR A 211 -1.50 18.28 9.68
N ASP A 212 -2.62 18.67 9.08
CA ASP A 212 -3.69 19.39 9.79
C ASP A 212 -4.36 18.57 10.91
N ASN A 213 -4.34 17.24 10.78
CA ASN A 213 -4.89 16.29 11.76
C ASN A 213 -3.90 15.87 12.85
N LEU A 214 -2.64 16.40 12.84
CA LEU A 214 -1.65 16.03 13.84
C LEU A 214 -1.75 16.87 15.11
N GLU A 215 -1.64 16.21 16.26
CA GLU A 215 -1.24 16.89 17.49
C GLU A 215 0.21 17.41 17.37
N ASN A 216 0.49 18.57 18.00
CA ASN A 216 1.82 19.19 17.98
C ASN A 216 2.42 19.33 16.56
N LYS A 217 1.60 19.68 15.59
CA LYS A 217 1.97 19.73 14.17
C LYS A 217 3.21 20.57 13.88
N GLU A 218 3.49 21.63 14.66
CA GLU A 218 4.68 22.47 14.50
C GLU A 218 5.98 21.67 14.66
N PHE A 219 6.00 20.63 15.50
CA PHE A 219 7.15 19.74 15.63
C PHE A 219 7.46 18.99 14.32
N TYR A 220 6.47 18.76 13.47
CA TYR A 220 6.60 18.01 12.22
C TYR A 220 6.78 18.89 10.98
N LYS A 221 6.65 20.21 11.10
CA LYS A 221 6.59 21.15 9.97
C LYS A 221 7.73 20.93 8.96
N ASP A 222 8.97 20.91 9.41
CA ASP A 222 10.13 20.77 8.52
C ASP A 222 10.13 19.45 7.73
N TYR A 223 9.59 18.38 8.31
CA TYR A 223 9.47 17.08 7.64
C TYR A 223 8.38 17.09 6.56
N PHE A 224 7.25 17.74 6.82
CA PHE A 224 6.19 17.94 5.84
C PHE A 224 6.63 18.86 4.71
N ASP A 225 7.30 19.96 5.02
CA ASP A 225 7.89 20.88 4.03
C ASP A 225 8.90 20.16 3.13
N LYS A 226 9.71 19.26 3.71
CA LYS A 226 10.65 18.43 2.95
C LYS A 226 9.95 17.50 1.97
N ILE A 227 8.86 16.84 2.39
CA ILE A 227 8.07 15.96 1.53
C ILE A 227 7.34 16.73 0.43
N ASN A 228 6.72 17.87 0.76
CA ASN A 228 6.06 18.72 -0.23
C ASN A 228 7.07 19.20 -1.30
N LYS A 229 8.24 19.67 -0.90
CA LYS A 229 9.33 20.02 -1.83
C LYS A 229 9.82 18.84 -2.67
N TYR A 230 9.83 17.64 -2.11
CA TYR A 230 10.19 16.42 -2.86
C TYR A 230 9.15 16.11 -3.96
N ILE A 231 7.85 16.21 -3.64
CA ILE A 231 6.75 15.99 -4.58
C ILE A 231 6.78 17.03 -5.71
N GLU A 232 7.08 18.30 -5.38
CA GLU A 232 7.13 19.39 -6.36
C GLU A 232 8.27 19.26 -7.39
N LYS A 233 9.35 18.58 -7.01
CA LYS A 233 10.55 18.44 -7.87
C LYS A 233 10.51 17.25 -8.81
N ARG A 234 9.52 16.38 -8.70
CA ARG A 234 9.39 15.13 -9.46
C ARG A 234 8.13 15.10 -10.31
#